data_a8f5171d1e4419fff5d62a027be8acdd
#
_entry.id   a8f5171d1e4419fff5d62a027be8acdd
#
_cell.length_a   1.000
_cell.length_b   1.000
_cell.length_c   1.000
_cell.angle_alpha   90.00
_cell.angle_beta   90.00
_cell.angle_gamma   90.00
#
_symmetry.space_group_name_H-M   'P 1'
#
loop_
_entity.id
_entity.type
_entity.pdbx_description
1 polymer ?
#
loop_
_entity_poly.entity_id
_entity_poly.type
_entity_poly.pdbx_seq_one_letter_code
_entity_poly.pdbx_strand_id
1 'polypeptide(L)'
;MAAEIFIDTSGFYALLVRGDDQHDRAQDTMRKAAKKKLRFVTTDYVLDETATLLMARGCSSVIPVLFHSVSASKACRMVWMDTERFEKAKSAFIKNVESRWSFTDCFSFIIMKEFRLREALTKDAHFRAAGFAPILA
;
A
#
# COMPACT_ATOMS: atom_id res chain seq x y z
N MET A 1 -12.41 15.46 -9.90
CA MET A 1 -11.22 14.61 -9.80
C MET A 1 -11.54 13.37 -9.01
N ALA A 2 -11.16 12.20 -9.53
CA ALA A 2 -11.34 10.96 -8.78
C ALA A 2 -10.33 10.95 -7.63
N ALA A 3 -10.81 10.71 -6.41
CA ALA A 3 -9.93 10.47 -5.28
C ALA A 3 -9.22 9.12 -5.48
N GLU A 4 -8.04 9.01 -4.92
CA GLU A 4 -7.24 7.78 -4.99
C GLU A 4 -6.90 7.32 -3.57
N ILE A 5 -6.82 6.01 -3.40
CA ILE A 5 -6.45 5.38 -2.13
C ILE A 5 -5.14 4.62 -2.37
N PHE A 6 -4.17 4.84 -1.51
CA PHE A 6 -2.92 4.09 -1.54
C PHE A 6 -3.14 2.70 -0.94
N ILE A 7 -2.57 1.65 -1.52
CA ILE A 7 -2.63 0.32 -0.93
C ILE A 7 -1.22 -0.07 -0.46
N ASP A 8 -1.09 -0.30 0.83
CA ASP A 8 0.12 -0.76 1.49
C ASP A 8 0.13 -2.29 1.64
N THR A 9 1.24 -2.84 2.08
CA THR A 9 1.44 -4.27 2.29
C THR A 9 0.34 -4.92 3.13
N SER A 10 0.05 -4.35 4.31
CA SER A 10 -0.99 -4.92 5.18
C SER A 10 -2.38 -4.79 4.58
N GLY A 11 -2.61 -3.82 3.71
CA GLY A 11 -3.85 -3.69 2.95
C GLY A 11 -4.03 -4.82 1.95
N PHE A 12 -3.00 -5.11 1.15
CA PHE A 12 -3.04 -6.25 0.24
C PHE A 12 -3.18 -7.57 1.00
N TYR A 13 -2.45 -7.71 2.10
CA TYR A 13 -2.53 -8.93 2.91
C TYR A 13 -3.96 -9.14 3.40
N ALA A 14 -4.60 -8.11 3.94
CA ALA A 14 -5.99 -8.18 4.41
C ALA A 14 -6.95 -8.54 3.27
N LEU A 15 -6.73 -7.99 2.06
CA LEU A 15 -7.59 -8.29 0.91
C LEU A 15 -7.45 -9.75 0.45
N LEU A 16 -6.25 -10.30 0.47
CA LEU A 16 -5.94 -11.59 -0.14
C LEU A 16 -6.05 -12.77 0.82
N VAL A 17 -5.86 -12.53 2.11
CA VAL A 17 -5.83 -13.61 3.12
C VAL A 17 -7.13 -13.59 3.90
N ARG A 18 -7.98 -14.61 3.65
CA ARG A 18 -9.31 -14.69 4.27
C ARG A 18 -9.27 -14.73 5.80
N GLY A 19 -8.23 -15.32 6.36
CA GLY A 19 -8.09 -15.44 7.82
C GLY A 19 -7.60 -14.18 8.50
N ASP A 20 -7.25 -13.14 7.76
CA ASP A 20 -6.82 -11.89 8.36
C ASP A 20 -7.99 -11.20 9.07
N ASP A 21 -7.74 -10.63 10.25
CA ASP A 21 -8.78 -10.01 11.07
C ASP A 21 -9.44 -8.80 10.40
N GLN A 22 -8.78 -8.17 9.44
CA GLN A 22 -9.31 -7.03 8.71
C GLN A 22 -9.79 -7.38 7.29
N HIS A 23 -9.88 -8.69 6.98
CA HIS A 23 -10.27 -9.12 5.63
C HIS A 23 -11.61 -8.54 5.20
N ASP A 24 -12.64 -8.68 6.03
CA ASP A 24 -13.98 -8.22 5.67
C ASP A 24 -14.03 -6.70 5.52
N ARG A 25 -13.35 -5.98 6.40
CA ARG A 25 -13.29 -4.52 6.34
C ARG A 25 -12.55 -4.05 5.09
N ALA A 26 -11.46 -4.72 4.73
CA ALA A 26 -10.72 -4.40 3.51
C ALA A 26 -11.59 -4.65 2.27
N GLN A 27 -12.29 -5.78 2.20
CA GLN A 27 -13.20 -6.08 1.10
C GLN A 27 -14.33 -5.05 1.01
N ASP A 28 -14.88 -4.64 2.14
CA ASP A 28 -15.94 -3.63 2.16
C ASP A 28 -15.43 -2.28 1.65
N THR A 29 -14.21 -1.90 2.03
CA THR A 29 -13.57 -0.68 1.52
C THR A 29 -13.44 -0.72 0.01
N MET A 30 -13.04 -1.86 -0.56
CA MET A 30 -12.90 -2.02 -2.00
C MET A 30 -14.26 -1.91 -2.72
N ARG A 31 -15.30 -2.51 -2.15
CA ARG A 31 -16.65 -2.42 -2.72
C ARG A 31 -17.16 -0.98 -2.74
N LYS A 32 -16.98 -0.26 -1.64
CA LYS A 32 -17.39 1.14 -1.55
C LYS A 32 -16.62 2.03 -2.51
N ALA A 33 -15.31 1.77 -2.62
CA ALA A 33 -14.46 2.50 -3.56
C ALA A 33 -14.90 2.28 -5.01
N ALA A 34 -15.25 1.03 -5.37
CA ALA A 34 -15.72 0.71 -6.72
C ALA A 34 -17.01 1.47 -7.05
N LYS A 35 -17.95 1.56 -6.10
CA LYS A 35 -19.20 2.31 -6.31
C LYS A 35 -18.95 3.79 -6.53
N LYS A 36 -17.94 4.35 -5.87
CA LYS A 36 -17.58 5.76 -6.01
C LYS A 36 -16.61 6.00 -7.16
N LYS A 37 -16.22 4.95 -7.88
CA LYS A 37 -15.24 4.99 -8.96
C LYS A 37 -13.90 5.56 -8.51
N LEU A 38 -13.49 5.24 -7.29
CA LEU A 38 -12.18 5.62 -6.77
C LEU A 38 -11.10 4.78 -7.41
N ARG A 39 -9.91 5.32 -7.52
CA ARG A 39 -8.74 4.62 -8.06
C ARG A 39 -7.80 4.26 -6.93
N PHE A 40 -6.88 3.35 -7.22
CA PHE A 40 -5.89 2.90 -6.25
C PHE A 40 -4.49 3.17 -6.76
N VAL A 41 -3.57 3.37 -5.83
CA VAL A 41 -2.15 3.59 -6.13
C VAL A 41 -1.34 2.65 -5.25
N THR A 42 -0.35 2.00 -5.82
CA THR A 42 0.63 1.23 -5.06
C THR A 42 2.00 1.34 -5.72
N THR A 43 3.00 0.69 -5.16
CA THR A 43 4.37 0.76 -5.68
C THR A 43 4.96 -0.64 -5.87
N ASP A 44 6.03 -0.71 -6.65
CA ASP A 44 6.82 -1.93 -6.81
C ASP A 44 7.41 -2.40 -5.48
N TYR A 45 7.81 -1.48 -4.60
CA TYR A 45 8.34 -1.84 -3.27
C TYR A 45 7.28 -2.47 -2.39
N VAL A 46 6.05 -1.96 -2.43
CA VAL A 46 4.94 -2.59 -1.69
C VAL A 46 4.65 -3.98 -2.22
N LEU A 47 4.68 -4.18 -3.54
CA LEU A 47 4.46 -5.50 -4.11
C LEU A 47 5.55 -6.49 -3.70
N ASP A 48 6.81 -6.06 -3.72
CA ASP A 48 7.93 -6.87 -3.26
C ASP A 48 7.72 -7.32 -1.81
N GLU A 49 7.46 -6.37 -0.93
CA GLU A 49 7.25 -6.65 0.49
C GLU A 49 6.05 -7.58 0.70
N THR A 50 4.95 -7.34 -0.01
CA THR A 50 3.74 -8.15 0.09
C THR A 50 3.98 -9.59 -0.36
N ALA A 51 4.62 -9.76 -1.51
CA ALA A 51 4.93 -11.10 -2.04
C ALA A 51 5.82 -11.88 -1.07
N THR A 52 6.84 -11.24 -0.53
CA THR A 52 7.75 -11.86 0.43
C THR A 52 7.03 -12.24 1.73
N LEU A 53 6.15 -11.36 2.21
CA LEU A 53 5.36 -11.62 3.41
C LEU A 53 4.41 -12.81 3.22
N LEU A 54 3.72 -12.85 2.09
CA LEU A 54 2.83 -13.98 1.76
C LEU A 54 3.58 -15.30 1.75
N MET A 55 4.76 -15.32 1.14
CA MET A 55 5.61 -16.50 1.11
C MET A 55 6.04 -16.90 2.53
N ALA A 56 6.48 -15.95 3.34
CA ALA A 56 6.95 -16.22 4.69
C ALA A 56 5.86 -16.75 5.61
N ARG A 57 4.60 -16.39 5.37
CA ARG A 57 3.47 -16.83 6.18
C ARG A 57 2.71 -18.02 5.61
N GLY A 58 3.29 -18.72 4.64
CA GLY A 58 2.66 -19.91 4.06
C GLY A 58 1.48 -19.63 3.16
N CYS A 59 1.38 -18.44 2.61
CA CYS A 59 0.27 -18.03 1.74
C CYS A 59 0.71 -17.92 0.27
N SER A 60 1.64 -18.79 -0.16
CA SER A 60 2.21 -18.72 -1.51
C SER A 60 1.17 -18.84 -2.62
N SER A 61 0.07 -19.56 -2.36
CA SER A 61 -0.96 -19.75 -3.38
C SER A 61 -1.64 -18.47 -3.84
N VAL A 62 -1.62 -17.42 -3.02
CA VAL A 62 -2.25 -16.14 -3.40
C VAL A 62 -1.27 -15.15 -4.03
N ILE A 63 0.02 -15.50 -4.13
CA ILE A 63 1.01 -14.60 -4.76
C ILE A 63 0.66 -14.32 -6.23
N PRO A 64 0.34 -15.31 -7.07
CA PRO A 64 -0.08 -15.01 -8.45
C PRO A 64 -1.31 -14.11 -8.52
N VAL A 65 -2.24 -14.27 -7.57
CA VAL A 65 -3.43 -13.41 -7.50
C VAL A 65 -3.04 -11.95 -7.24
N LEU A 66 -2.07 -11.72 -6.34
CA LEU A 66 -1.56 -10.38 -6.07
C LEU A 66 -1.09 -9.69 -7.35
N PHE A 67 -0.15 -10.32 -8.06
CA PHE A 67 0.43 -9.71 -9.26
C PHE A 67 -0.59 -9.55 -10.38
N HIS A 68 -1.44 -10.56 -10.59
CA HIS A 68 -2.48 -10.49 -11.62
C HIS A 68 -3.47 -9.38 -11.33
N SER A 69 -3.93 -9.26 -10.08
CA SER A 69 -4.91 -8.25 -9.68
C SER A 69 -4.42 -6.84 -9.97
N VAL A 70 -3.15 -6.57 -9.66
CA VAL A 70 -2.57 -5.25 -9.88
C VAL A 70 -2.37 -4.98 -11.38
N SER A 71 -1.84 -5.93 -12.12
CA SER A 71 -1.56 -5.74 -13.55
C SER A 71 -2.82 -5.68 -14.41
N ALA A 72 -3.87 -6.41 -14.02
CA ALA A 72 -5.11 -6.45 -14.79
C ALA A 72 -6.08 -5.32 -14.45
N SER A 73 -5.92 -4.66 -13.30
CA SER A 73 -6.86 -3.63 -12.85
C SER A 73 -6.59 -2.29 -13.52
N LYS A 74 -7.60 -1.75 -14.18
CA LYS A 74 -7.55 -0.39 -14.73
C LYS A 74 -7.71 0.66 -13.65
N ALA A 75 -8.19 0.27 -12.47
CA ALA A 75 -8.38 1.16 -11.34
C ALA A 75 -7.14 1.28 -10.46
N CYS A 76 -6.13 0.45 -10.67
CA CYS A 76 -4.91 0.44 -9.87
C CYS A 76 -3.73 0.99 -10.69
N ARG A 77 -3.11 2.04 -10.19
CA ARG A 77 -1.93 2.63 -10.80
C ARG A 77 -0.68 2.16 -10.06
N MET A 78 0.25 1.57 -10.80
CA MET A 78 1.58 1.24 -10.29
C MET A 78 2.50 2.43 -10.41
N VAL A 79 3.19 2.76 -9.33
CA VAL A 79 4.23 3.78 -9.33
C VAL A 79 5.56 3.09 -9.04
N TRP A 80 6.47 3.20 -10.00
CA TRP A 80 7.75 2.52 -9.94
C TRP A 80 8.81 3.39 -9.28
N MET A 81 9.71 2.74 -8.56
CA MET A 81 10.91 3.41 -8.05
C MET A 81 11.75 3.87 -9.23
N ASP A 82 12.33 5.05 -9.11
CA ASP A 82 13.33 5.58 -10.03
C ASP A 82 14.42 6.27 -9.23
N THR A 83 15.43 6.77 -9.90
CA THR A 83 16.58 7.39 -9.24
C THR A 83 16.18 8.61 -8.41
N GLU A 84 15.32 9.46 -8.93
CA GLU A 84 14.87 10.66 -8.23
C GLU A 84 14.07 10.31 -6.98
N ARG A 85 13.12 9.37 -7.11
CA ARG A 85 12.32 8.91 -5.98
C ARG A 85 13.16 8.18 -4.93
N PHE A 86 14.16 7.42 -5.38
CA PHE A 86 15.08 6.76 -4.48
C PHE A 86 15.82 7.76 -3.61
N GLU A 87 16.34 8.84 -4.20
CA GLU A 87 17.05 9.86 -3.43
C GLU A 87 16.14 10.54 -2.40
N LYS A 88 14.89 10.80 -2.76
CA LYS A 88 13.91 11.37 -1.82
C LYS A 88 13.59 10.40 -0.70
N ALA A 89 13.38 9.12 -1.01
CA ALA A 89 13.09 8.09 -0.01
C ALA A 89 14.28 7.90 0.93
N LYS A 90 15.48 7.89 0.40
CA LYS A 90 16.70 7.77 1.18
C LYS A 90 16.84 8.94 2.17
N SER A 91 16.61 10.16 1.72
CA SER A 91 16.67 11.34 2.59
C SER A 91 15.62 11.27 3.70
N ALA A 92 14.41 10.87 3.38
CA ALA A 92 13.34 10.71 4.37
C ALA A 92 13.68 9.61 5.36
N PHE A 93 14.22 8.50 4.89
CA PHE A 93 14.61 7.37 5.73
C PHE A 93 15.69 7.76 6.74
N ILE A 94 16.74 8.43 6.27
CA ILE A 94 17.83 8.89 7.13
C ILE A 94 17.34 9.91 8.15
N LYS A 95 16.54 10.86 7.72
CA LYS A 95 16.01 11.93 8.57
C LYS A 95 15.11 11.39 9.69
N ASN A 96 14.40 10.30 9.44
CA ASN A 96 13.38 9.78 10.34
C ASN A 96 13.73 8.42 10.94
N VAL A 97 15.02 8.10 11.10
CA VAL A 97 15.45 6.78 11.61
C VAL A 97 14.86 6.46 12.99
N GLU A 98 14.66 7.47 13.82
CA GLU A 98 14.09 7.26 15.15
C GLU A 98 12.61 6.89 15.12
N SER A 99 11.90 7.23 14.05
CA SER A 99 10.51 6.83 13.86
C SER A 99 10.36 5.35 13.49
N ARG A 100 11.45 4.69 13.14
CA ARG A 100 11.50 3.28 12.73
C ARG A 100 10.65 2.98 11.51
N TRP A 101 10.42 3.96 10.66
CA TRP A 101 9.77 3.74 9.38
C TRP A 101 10.71 2.94 8.48
N SER A 102 10.19 1.89 7.85
CA SER A 102 10.99 1.13 6.89
C SER A 102 11.29 1.98 5.64
N PHE A 103 12.23 1.53 4.83
CA PHE A 103 12.50 2.21 3.56
C PHE A 103 11.26 2.18 2.65
N THR A 104 10.55 1.05 2.65
CA THR A 104 9.28 0.93 1.91
C THR A 104 8.24 1.92 2.42
N ASP A 105 8.12 2.10 3.74
CA ASP A 105 7.23 3.12 4.32
C ASP A 105 7.59 4.51 3.82
N CYS A 106 8.87 4.86 3.86
CA CYS A 106 9.33 6.18 3.42
C CYS A 106 9.02 6.41 1.95
N PHE A 107 9.20 5.40 1.11
CA PHE A 107 8.83 5.50 -0.30
C PHE A 107 7.32 5.69 -0.47
N SER A 108 6.52 4.91 0.28
CA SER A 108 5.06 5.06 0.25
C SER A 108 4.64 6.47 0.64
N PHE A 109 5.22 7.03 1.70
CA PHE A 109 4.88 8.39 2.14
C PHE A 109 5.26 9.44 1.10
N ILE A 110 6.39 9.27 0.42
CA ILE A 110 6.79 10.17 -0.66
C ILE A 110 5.78 10.13 -1.80
N ILE A 111 5.36 8.94 -2.20
CA ILE A 111 4.38 8.78 -3.28
C ILE A 111 3.03 9.37 -2.88
N MET A 112 2.59 9.14 -1.65
CA MET A 112 1.33 9.71 -1.18
C MET A 112 1.37 11.24 -1.21
N LYS A 113 2.49 11.86 -0.86
CA LYS A 113 2.64 13.32 -0.95
C LYS A 113 2.68 13.78 -2.40
N GLU A 114 3.42 13.09 -3.25
CA GLU A 114 3.55 13.45 -4.66
C GLU A 114 2.19 13.47 -5.37
N PHE A 115 1.35 12.47 -5.07
CA PHE A 115 0.02 12.35 -5.69
C PHE A 115 -1.10 12.94 -4.83
N ARG A 116 -0.76 13.58 -3.72
CA ARG A 116 -1.71 14.24 -2.81
C ARG A 116 -2.78 13.29 -2.28
N LEU A 117 -2.35 12.10 -1.91
CA LEU A 117 -3.24 11.09 -1.32
C LEU A 117 -3.37 11.31 0.18
N ARG A 118 -4.53 11.03 0.72
CA ARG A 118 -4.81 11.18 2.15
C ARG A 118 -5.02 9.85 2.84
N GLU A 119 -5.66 8.91 2.16
CA GLU A 119 -6.05 7.63 2.73
C GLU A 119 -5.19 6.49 2.20
N ALA A 120 -4.89 5.54 3.08
CA ALA A 120 -4.18 4.33 2.71
C ALA A 120 -4.91 3.13 3.28
N LEU A 121 -5.07 2.10 2.45
CA LEU A 121 -5.56 0.81 2.92
C LEU A 121 -4.39 0.10 3.59
N THR A 122 -4.32 0.23 4.90
CA THR A 122 -3.22 -0.28 5.72
C THR A 122 -3.66 -0.39 7.18
N LYS A 123 -3.06 -1.35 7.90
CA LYS A 123 -3.19 -1.48 9.35
C LYS A 123 -2.10 -0.70 10.09
N ASP A 124 -1.12 -0.18 9.38
CA ASP A 124 0.09 0.37 9.98
C ASP A 124 -0.15 1.79 10.52
N ALA A 125 -0.03 1.92 11.84
CA ALA A 125 -0.17 3.21 12.51
C ALA A 125 0.90 4.22 12.12
N HIS A 126 2.04 3.79 11.53
CA HIS A 126 3.05 4.70 11.04
C HIS A 126 2.49 5.67 10.00
N PHE A 127 1.49 5.26 9.24
CA PHE A 127 0.84 6.14 8.27
C PHE A 127 0.17 7.34 8.96
N ARG A 128 -0.44 7.12 10.13
CA ARG A 128 -1.03 8.22 10.90
C ARG A 128 0.03 9.19 11.39
N ALA A 129 1.13 8.67 11.93
CA ALA A 129 2.25 9.49 12.37
C ALA A 129 2.85 10.31 11.25
N ALA A 130 2.79 9.82 10.02
CA ALA A 130 3.29 10.52 8.83
C ALA A 130 2.27 11.51 8.25
N GLY A 131 1.08 11.61 8.82
CA GLY A 131 0.06 12.59 8.41
C GLY A 131 -1.04 12.05 7.50
N PHE A 132 -1.16 10.73 7.37
CA PHE A 132 -2.15 10.09 6.50
C PHE A 132 -3.20 9.33 7.33
N ALA A 133 -4.27 8.88 6.69
CA ALA A 133 -5.34 8.16 7.35
C ALA A 133 -5.27 6.66 7.01
N PRO A 134 -4.83 5.81 7.97
CA PRO A 134 -4.81 4.36 7.76
C PRO A 134 -6.20 3.78 7.98
N ILE A 135 -6.82 3.30 6.91
CA ILE A 135 -8.23 2.86 6.92
C ILE A 135 -8.46 1.65 7.84
N LEU A 136 -7.49 0.76 7.94
CA LEU A 136 -7.61 -0.48 8.70
C LEU A 136 -6.98 -0.42 10.11
N ALA A 137 -6.44 0.72 10.48
CA ALA A 137 -5.81 0.88 11.78
C ALA A 137 -6.79 1.36 12.85
#